data_988fa5caafaef5a5b4264281747e3a8e
#
_entry.id   988fa5caafaef5a5b4264281747e3a8e
#
_cell.length_a   1.000
_cell.length_b   1.000
_cell.length_c   1.000
_cell.angle_alpha   90.00
_cell.angle_beta   90.00
_cell.angle_gamma   90.00
#
_symmetry.space_group_name_H-M   'P 1'
#
loop_
_entity.id
_entity.type
_entity.pdbx_description
1 polymer ?
#
loop_
_entity_poly.entity_id
_entity_poly.type
_entity_poly.pdbx_seq_one_letter_code
_entity_poly.pdbx_strand_id
1 'polypeptide(L)'
;LGVKIKVLGAAGEVGRSGFLVNCDGTNLLLDYGVMFSKKRNDPPLYLLHVKPKDVDAAVITHAHLDHSGCVPSLFNGGNTSVYCTSPTLDLSMLLIEDMLKIEKNKHSFHNGHVNSMLRN
;
A
#
# COMPACT_ATOMS: atom_id res chain seq x y z
N LEU A 1 -22.10 -10.63 12.94
CA LEU A 1 -20.93 -11.52 13.03
C LEU A 1 -20.59 -12.05 11.65
N GLY A 2 -19.46 -11.72 11.16
CA GLY A 2 -19.00 -12.23 9.88
C GLY A 2 -17.76 -11.51 9.38
N VAL A 3 -17.11 -12.12 8.43
CA VAL A 3 -15.96 -11.54 7.75
C VAL A 3 -16.40 -11.08 6.37
N LYS A 4 -16.11 -9.83 6.05
CA LYS A 4 -16.33 -9.26 4.72
C LYS A 4 -14.96 -9.00 4.09
N ILE A 5 -14.80 -9.43 2.84
CA ILE A 5 -13.56 -9.18 2.09
C ILE A 5 -13.91 -8.33 0.88
N LYS A 6 -13.23 -7.19 0.77
CA LYS A 6 -13.31 -6.32 -0.40
C LYS A 6 -12.00 -6.38 -1.18
N VAL A 7 -12.09 -6.81 -2.42
CA VAL A 7 -10.94 -6.82 -3.33
C VAL A 7 -10.75 -5.42 -3.89
N LEU A 8 -9.59 -4.81 -3.62
CA LEU A 8 -9.30 -3.45 -4.05
C LEU A 8 -8.59 -3.42 -5.42
N GLY A 9 -7.82 -4.45 -5.71
CA GLY A 9 -7.11 -4.63 -6.96
C GLY A 9 -6.66 -6.07 -7.13
N ALA A 10 -5.88 -6.35 -8.16
CA ALA A 10 -5.38 -7.68 -8.53
C ALA A 10 -6.46 -8.68 -8.98
N ALA A 11 -7.72 -8.27 -9.09
CA ALA A 11 -8.77 -9.14 -9.60
C ALA A 11 -8.66 -9.26 -11.13
N GLY A 12 -8.28 -10.44 -11.62
CA GLY A 12 -8.08 -10.68 -13.04
C GLY A 12 -6.83 -10.02 -13.63
N GLU A 13 -5.90 -9.57 -12.80
CA GLU A 13 -4.66 -8.92 -13.22
C GLU A 13 -3.51 -9.25 -12.27
N VAL A 14 -2.29 -8.99 -12.70
CA VAL A 14 -1.09 -9.04 -11.85
C VAL A 14 -0.65 -7.61 -11.56
N GLY A 15 -0.52 -7.26 -10.30
CA GLY A 15 -0.16 -5.92 -9.85
C GLY A 15 -1.22 -5.32 -8.91
N ARG A 16 -0.90 -4.21 -8.30
CA ARG A 16 -1.76 -3.46 -7.34
C ARG A 16 -2.60 -4.35 -6.44
N SER A 17 -1.96 -5.28 -5.74
CA SER A 17 -2.63 -6.20 -4.81
C SER A 17 -3.10 -5.47 -3.56
N GLY A 18 -4.33 -5.76 -3.13
CA GLY A 18 -4.89 -5.22 -1.90
C GLY A 18 -6.25 -5.82 -1.59
N PHE A 19 -6.39 -6.27 -0.34
CA PHE A 19 -7.63 -6.87 0.16
C PHE A 19 -7.98 -6.25 1.49
N LEU A 20 -9.16 -5.65 1.57
CA LEU A 20 -9.66 -5.11 2.83
C LEU A 20 -10.56 -6.15 3.49
N VAL A 21 -10.15 -6.60 4.65
CA VAL A 21 -10.88 -7.57 5.46
C VAL A 21 -11.54 -6.83 6.62
N ASN A 22 -12.85 -6.88 6.68
CA ASN A 22 -13.61 -6.37 7.82
C ASN A 22 -14.09 -7.54 8.67
N CYS A 23 -13.78 -7.50 9.95
CA CYS A 23 -14.25 -8.46 10.92
C CYS A 23 -14.75 -7.69 12.16
N ASP A 24 -16.05 -7.73 12.39
CA ASP A 24 -16.71 -7.09 13.54
C ASP A 24 -16.32 -5.61 13.73
N GLY A 25 -16.27 -4.87 12.63
CA GLY A 25 -15.93 -3.44 12.65
C GLY A 25 -14.43 -3.12 12.61
N THR A 26 -13.57 -4.12 12.69
CA THR A 26 -12.12 -3.94 12.52
C THR A 26 -11.74 -4.14 11.06
N ASN A 27 -11.00 -3.22 10.49
CA ASN A 27 -10.53 -3.22 9.11
C ASN A 27 -9.04 -3.55 9.03
N LEU A 28 -8.75 -4.70 8.47
CA LEU A 28 -7.39 -5.16 8.20
C LEU A 28 -7.12 -5.10 6.69
N LEU A 29 -6.06 -4.44 6.31
CA LEU A 29 -5.61 -4.38 4.92
C LEU A 29 -4.49 -5.40 4.69
N LEU A 30 -4.69 -6.30 3.72
CA LEU A 30 -3.68 -7.27 3.30
C LEU A 30 -3.08 -6.80 1.99
N ASP A 31 -1.84 -6.37 2.03
CA ASP A 31 -1.12 -5.69 0.96
C ASP A 31 -1.79 -4.40 0.48
N TYR A 32 -1.02 -3.49 -0.06
CA TYR A 32 -1.51 -2.27 -0.70
C TYR A 32 -0.48 -1.82 -1.72
N GLY A 33 -0.60 -2.38 -2.91
CA GLY A 33 0.40 -2.26 -3.95
C GLY A 33 0.09 -1.23 -5.01
N VAL A 34 1.01 -1.09 -5.93
CA VAL A 34 0.92 -0.25 -7.11
C VAL A 34 1.15 -1.11 -8.35
N MET A 35 0.61 -0.69 -9.48
CA MET A 35 0.89 -1.31 -10.78
C MET A 35 1.41 -0.23 -11.72
N PHE A 36 2.57 -0.49 -12.34
CA PHE A 36 3.12 0.44 -13.32
C PHE A 36 2.41 0.28 -14.66
N SER A 37 2.12 1.41 -15.31
CA SER A 37 1.56 1.41 -16.66
C SER A 37 2.59 0.87 -17.65
N LYS A 38 2.11 0.18 -18.67
CA LYS A 38 2.94 -0.27 -19.80
C LYS A 38 3.41 0.89 -20.68
N LYS A 39 2.77 2.06 -20.58
CA LYS A 39 3.14 3.26 -21.32
C LYS A 39 4.09 4.11 -20.49
N ARG A 40 5.22 4.49 -21.10
CA ARG A 40 6.35 5.15 -20.43
C ARG A 40 5.99 6.40 -19.63
N ASN A 41 5.01 7.18 -20.05
CA ASN A 41 4.68 8.47 -19.45
C ASN A 41 3.39 8.46 -18.62
N ASP A 42 2.73 7.31 -18.51
CA ASP A 42 1.52 7.21 -17.71
C ASP A 42 1.87 7.09 -16.23
N PRO A 43 1.05 7.65 -15.35
CA PRO A 43 1.22 7.45 -13.91
C PRO A 43 0.98 5.99 -13.52
N PRO A 44 1.53 5.55 -12.39
CA PRO A 44 1.20 4.24 -11.84
C PRO A 44 -0.31 4.07 -11.61
N LEU A 45 -0.78 2.85 -11.78
CA LEU A 45 -2.16 2.50 -11.48
C LEU A 45 -2.28 2.15 -9.99
N TYR A 46 -3.23 2.79 -9.33
CA TYR A 46 -3.47 2.60 -7.92
C TYR A 46 -4.71 1.73 -7.69
N LEU A 47 -4.81 1.24 -6.48
CA LEU A 47 -5.96 0.50 -5.98
C LEU A 47 -7.19 1.40 -5.83
N LEU A 48 -8.35 0.77 -5.65
CA LEU A 48 -9.53 1.49 -5.21
C LEU A 48 -9.22 2.22 -3.89
N HIS A 49 -9.69 3.47 -3.82
CA HIS A 49 -9.40 4.32 -2.68
C HIS A 49 -9.95 3.74 -1.38
N VAL A 50 -9.11 3.68 -0.37
CA VAL A 50 -9.46 3.41 1.01
C VAL A 50 -9.13 4.66 1.82
N LYS A 51 -10.05 5.09 2.67
CA LYS A 51 -9.76 6.22 3.57
C LYS A 51 -8.76 5.75 4.62
N PRO A 52 -7.57 6.35 4.72
CA PRO A 52 -6.54 5.89 5.66
C PRO A 52 -7.02 5.76 7.10
N LYS A 53 -7.87 6.70 7.55
CA LYS A 53 -8.45 6.67 8.90
C LYS A 53 -9.36 5.49 9.19
N ASP A 54 -9.83 4.78 8.15
CA ASP A 54 -10.72 3.65 8.30
C ASP A 54 -9.97 2.31 8.30
N VAL A 55 -8.63 2.33 8.22
CA VAL A 55 -7.78 1.15 8.25
C VAL A 55 -7.09 1.04 9.60
N ASP A 56 -7.42 0.01 10.36
CA ASP A 56 -6.87 -0.21 11.70
C ASP A 56 -5.46 -0.78 11.66
N ALA A 57 -5.23 -1.73 10.76
CA ALA A 57 -3.92 -2.34 10.58
C ALA A 57 -3.70 -2.77 9.13
N ALA A 58 -2.45 -2.86 8.72
CA ALA A 58 -2.05 -3.40 7.43
C ALA A 58 -0.96 -4.47 7.61
N VAL A 59 -1.06 -5.54 6.85
CA VAL A 59 -0.05 -6.60 6.80
C VAL A 59 0.54 -6.62 5.40
N ILE A 60 1.87 -6.54 5.30
CA ILE A 60 2.59 -6.64 4.04
C ILE A 60 3.20 -8.03 3.94
N THR A 61 2.81 -8.79 2.91
CA THR A 61 3.27 -10.16 2.73
C THR A 61 4.73 -10.24 2.29
N HIS A 62 5.14 -9.35 1.40
CA HIS A 62 6.51 -9.25 0.91
C HIS A 62 6.77 -7.88 0.26
N ALA A 63 8.03 -7.62 -0.08
CA ALA A 63 8.51 -6.28 -0.43
C ALA A 63 8.17 -5.78 -1.83
N HIS A 64 7.73 -6.61 -2.76
CA HIS A 64 7.46 -6.19 -4.13
C HIS A 64 6.47 -5.02 -4.17
N LEU A 65 6.71 -4.05 -5.04
CA LEU A 65 5.91 -2.82 -5.11
C LEU A 65 4.44 -3.05 -5.48
N ASP A 66 4.14 -4.12 -6.18
CA ASP A 66 2.76 -4.53 -6.46
C ASP A 66 2.01 -5.04 -5.23
N HIS A 67 2.70 -5.18 -4.09
CA HIS A 67 2.14 -5.53 -2.78
C HIS A 67 2.37 -4.46 -1.71
N SER A 68 3.42 -3.65 -1.82
CA SER A 68 3.84 -2.69 -0.79
C SER A 68 3.80 -1.23 -1.22
N GLY A 69 3.81 -0.96 -2.52
CA GLY A 69 4.14 0.36 -3.06
C GLY A 69 3.17 1.49 -2.69
N CYS A 70 1.95 1.17 -2.30
CA CYS A 70 0.93 2.16 -1.92
C CYS A 70 0.76 2.31 -0.40
N VAL A 71 1.44 1.49 0.39
CA VAL A 71 1.32 1.50 1.86
C VAL A 71 1.60 2.87 2.47
N PRO A 72 2.60 3.65 2.01
CA PRO A 72 2.84 4.99 2.57
C PRO A 72 1.65 5.94 2.46
N SER A 73 0.76 5.75 1.50
CA SER A 73 -0.44 6.59 1.35
C SER A 73 -1.41 6.47 2.52
N LEU A 74 -1.34 5.39 3.31
CA LEU A 74 -2.13 5.20 4.52
C LEU A 74 -1.80 6.22 5.61
N PHE A 75 -0.64 6.86 5.52
CA PHE A 75 -0.19 7.89 6.47
C PHE A 75 -0.54 9.31 6.02
N ASN A 76 -1.28 9.45 4.95
CA ASN A 76 -1.87 10.71 4.52
C ASN A 76 -3.20 10.94 5.26
N GLY A 77 -3.11 11.45 6.48
CA GLY A 77 -4.26 11.67 7.36
C GLY A 77 -4.73 10.44 8.14
N GLY A 78 -3.95 9.36 8.13
CA GLY A 78 -4.17 8.16 8.91
C GLY A 78 -2.94 7.79 9.76
N ASN A 79 -3.10 6.83 10.61
CA ASN A 79 -2.04 6.32 11.49
C ASN A 79 -2.17 4.80 11.68
N THR A 80 -2.15 4.10 10.57
CA THR A 80 -2.31 2.65 10.50
C THR A 80 -1.07 1.93 11.05
N SER A 81 -1.24 0.94 11.90
CA SER A 81 -0.15 0.05 12.30
C SER A 81 0.18 -0.92 11.16
N VAL A 82 1.46 -1.01 10.81
CA VAL A 82 1.94 -1.88 9.73
C VAL A 82 2.71 -3.05 10.29
N TYR A 83 2.35 -4.25 9.85
CA TYR A 83 2.97 -5.51 10.28
C TYR A 83 3.64 -6.18 9.08
N CYS A 84 4.92 -6.48 9.22
CA CYS A 84 5.70 -7.23 8.23
C CYS A 84 6.95 -7.82 8.88
N THR A 85 7.66 -8.68 8.15
CA THR A 85 8.97 -9.15 8.61
C THR A 85 10.02 -8.05 8.44
N SER A 86 11.09 -8.11 9.22
CA SER A 86 12.20 -7.15 9.15
C SER A 86 12.80 -7.05 7.74
N PRO A 87 13.13 -8.15 7.05
CA PRO A 87 13.61 -8.07 5.66
C PRO A 87 12.60 -7.44 4.70
N THR A 88 11.31 -7.69 4.90
CA THR A 88 10.25 -7.04 4.09
C THR A 88 10.26 -5.54 4.27
N LEU A 89 10.41 -5.07 5.51
CA LEU A 89 10.49 -3.63 5.79
C LEU A 89 11.67 -2.99 5.07
N ASP A 90 12.86 -3.52 5.24
CA ASP A 90 14.09 -2.95 4.65
C ASP A 90 14.02 -2.90 3.13
N LEU A 91 13.58 -3.98 2.50
CA LEU A 91 13.45 -4.05 1.04
C LEU A 91 12.33 -3.16 0.51
N SER A 92 11.18 -3.11 1.20
CA SER A 92 10.07 -2.25 0.81
C SER A 92 10.48 -0.77 0.84
N MET A 93 11.19 -0.36 1.87
CA MET A 93 11.68 1.02 1.99
C MET A 93 12.60 1.38 0.83
N LEU A 94 13.56 0.53 0.52
CA LEU A 94 14.48 0.73 -0.60
C LEU A 94 13.73 0.88 -1.93
N LEU A 95 12.80 -0.03 -2.20
CA LEU A 95 12.04 -0.04 -3.45
C LEU A 95 11.08 1.17 -3.57
N ILE A 96 10.43 1.55 -2.48
CA ILE A 96 9.52 2.70 -2.45
C ILE A 96 10.30 4.00 -2.64
N GLU A 97 11.42 4.17 -1.97
CA GLU A 97 12.29 5.34 -2.14
C GLU A 97 12.80 5.45 -3.58
N ASP A 98 13.21 4.34 -4.18
CA ASP A 98 13.66 4.31 -5.57
C ASP A 98 12.52 4.66 -6.54
N MET A 99 11.33 4.11 -6.32
CA MET A 99 10.14 4.45 -7.10
C MET A 99 9.83 5.96 -7.05
N LEU A 100 9.89 6.56 -5.86
CA LEU A 100 9.64 7.99 -5.69
C LEU A 100 10.69 8.87 -6.38
N LYS A 101 11.95 8.43 -6.44
CA LYS A 101 13.01 9.13 -7.19
C LYS A 101 12.81 9.08 -8.69
N ILE A 102 12.43 7.92 -9.21
CA ILE A 102 12.24 7.71 -10.66
C ILE A 102 11.00 8.43 -11.17
N GLU A 103 9.91 8.38 -10.42
CA GLU A 103 8.61 8.89 -10.84
C GLU A 103 8.17 10.11 -10.03
N LYS A 104 9.09 11.06 -9.91
CA LYS A 104 8.86 12.34 -9.22
C LYS A 104 7.57 13.01 -9.70
N ASN A 105 6.71 13.44 -8.75
CA ASN A 105 5.42 14.11 -8.98
C ASN A 105 4.28 13.24 -9.55
N LYS A 106 4.45 11.93 -9.67
CA LYS A 106 3.40 11.01 -10.16
C LYS A 106 2.65 10.29 -9.06
N HIS A 107 3.12 10.39 -7.80
CA HIS A 107 2.55 9.67 -6.66
C HIS A 107 1.71 10.59 -5.78
N SER A 108 0.67 10.01 -5.15
CA SER A 108 -0.19 10.68 -4.19
C SER A 108 0.43 10.81 -2.79
N PHE A 109 1.63 10.32 -2.59
CA PHE A 109 2.38 10.38 -1.33
C PHE A 109 3.85 10.77 -1.59
N HIS A 110 4.60 11.06 -0.54
CA HIS A 110 5.97 11.53 -0.60
C HIS A 110 6.81 10.95 0.57
N ASN A 111 8.10 11.28 0.64
CA ASN A 111 9.02 10.77 1.65
C ASN A 111 8.56 11.01 3.11
N GLY A 112 7.80 12.07 3.38
CA GLY A 112 7.23 12.30 4.70
C GLY A 112 6.26 11.19 5.14
N HIS A 113 5.45 10.67 4.21
CA HIS A 113 4.56 9.54 4.46
C HIS A 113 5.35 8.24 4.67
N VAL A 114 6.45 8.05 3.93
CA VAL A 114 7.37 6.92 4.11
C VAL A 114 7.98 6.95 5.51
N ASN A 115 8.47 8.09 5.95
CA ASN A 115 9.03 8.27 7.29
C ASN A 115 7.99 8.02 8.39
N SER A 116 6.73 8.40 8.16
CA SER A 116 5.64 8.10 9.09
C SER A 116 5.36 6.61 9.18
N MET A 117 5.42 5.88 8.07
CA MET A 117 5.29 4.44 8.03
C MET A 117 6.36 3.74 8.89
N LEU A 118 7.61 4.21 8.86
CA LEU A 118 8.70 3.66 9.65
C LEU A 118 8.48 3.75 11.17
N ARG A 119 7.69 4.70 11.63
CA ARG A 119 7.39 4.90 13.05
C ARG A 119 6.21 4.06 13.55
N ASN A 120 5.54 3.37 12.67
CA ASN A 120 4.36 2.57 12.96
C ASN A 120 4.56 1.11 12.57
#